data_725e6de9b4882959467f809419d321fe
#
_entry.id   725e6de9b4882959467f809419d321fe
#
_cell.length_a   1.000
_cell.length_b   1.000
_cell.length_c   1.000
_cell.angle_alpha   90.00
_cell.angle_beta   90.00
_cell.angle_gamma   90.00
#
_symmetry.space_group_name_H-M   'P 1'
#
loop_
_entity.id
_entity.type
_entity.pdbx_description
1 polymer ?
#
loop_
_entity_poly.entity_id
_entity_poly.type
_entity_poly.pdbx_seq_one_letter_code
_entity_poly.pdbx_strand_id
1 'polypeptide(L)'
;MTEAARGVAAMVAACTIWGLSPIYYRLLDHVPPLEVLAHRTLWSLVFFAGVLAVQGRLGALGRALGSLRAVWVTALAALFISSNWFLFIYSVQIGRTTQTSLGYYMFPLVAVLIGRVVFGERLGRAQWLAVAIAAGAVVVLTLGPGTAPWIALILAGTFGLYGLMKKRQPAGPVVSVTAEVLLLSPIAAAVIWAAHAGAGGAFGASGQDTALLMLSGPITATPLILFSYAARRAALATVGLVQYLNPTLQFFCAVALFGEPFGLWQAIAFPMIWTALAIYSWAALRPSSMAESPATSAGVDSAVLTKPRSDGSAKP
;
A
#
# COMPACT_ATOMS: atom_id res chain seq x y z
N MET A 1 26.32 -9.96 0.14
CA MET A 1 25.28 -9.01 -0.36
C MET A 1 25.36 -7.74 0.48
N THR A 2 25.35 -6.56 -0.16
CA THR A 2 25.26 -5.26 0.52
C THR A 2 23.88 -5.08 1.17
N GLU A 3 23.76 -4.18 2.15
CA GLU A 3 22.46 -3.88 2.78
C GLU A 3 21.42 -3.39 1.75
N ALA A 4 21.84 -2.59 0.77
CA ALA A 4 20.95 -2.17 -0.32
C ALA A 4 20.45 -3.34 -1.16
N ALA A 5 21.34 -4.30 -1.50
CA ALA A 5 20.95 -5.49 -2.25
C ALA A 5 19.99 -6.39 -1.47
N ARG A 6 20.15 -6.51 -0.14
CA ARG A 6 19.19 -7.21 0.74
C ARG A 6 17.83 -6.50 0.75
N GLY A 7 17.83 -5.16 0.76
CA GLY A 7 16.61 -4.35 0.66
C GLY A 7 15.87 -4.59 -0.66
N VAL A 8 16.58 -4.58 -1.79
CA VAL A 8 16.00 -4.85 -3.11
C VAL A 8 15.45 -6.28 -3.19
N ALA A 9 16.19 -7.29 -2.71
CA ALA A 9 15.71 -8.67 -2.70
C ALA A 9 14.42 -8.84 -1.88
N ALA A 10 14.34 -8.19 -0.71
CA ALA A 10 13.12 -8.19 0.10
C ALA A 10 11.95 -7.51 -0.61
N MET A 11 12.19 -6.43 -1.36
CA MET A 11 11.15 -5.76 -2.15
C MET A 11 10.65 -6.64 -3.31
N VAL A 12 11.57 -7.31 -4.01
CA VAL A 12 11.21 -8.27 -5.06
C VAL A 12 10.35 -9.39 -4.48
N ALA A 13 10.75 -9.97 -3.34
CA ALA A 13 9.97 -11.01 -2.66
C ALA A 13 8.57 -10.51 -2.24
N ALA A 14 8.46 -9.31 -1.68
CA ALA A 14 7.18 -8.71 -1.34
C ALA A 14 6.27 -8.54 -2.56
N CYS A 15 6.80 -7.98 -3.64
CA CYS A 15 6.05 -7.79 -4.89
C CYS A 15 5.66 -9.10 -5.55
N THR A 16 6.49 -10.14 -5.44
CA THR A 16 6.18 -11.48 -5.96
C THR A 16 5.00 -12.09 -5.18
N ILE A 17 5.00 -12.02 -3.85
CA ILE A 17 3.88 -12.53 -3.04
C ILE A 17 2.60 -11.76 -3.37
N TRP A 18 2.63 -10.44 -3.41
CA TRP A 18 1.44 -9.64 -3.77
C TRP A 18 1.00 -9.85 -5.21
N GLY A 19 1.94 -9.92 -6.14
CA GLY A 19 1.67 -10.06 -7.58
C GLY A 19 1.10 -11.42 -7.95
N LEU A 20 1.49 -12.48 -7.25
CA LEU A 20 0.97 -13.83 -7.44
C LEU A 20 -0.23 -14.15 -6.53
N SER A 21 -0.63 -13.25 -5.63
CA SER A 21 -1.79 -13.44 -4.76
C SER A 21 -3.12 -13.69 -5.50
N PRO A 22 -3.36 -13.25 -6.75
CA PRO A 22 -4.55 -13.65 -7.50
C PRO A 22 -4.70 -15.16 -7.62
N ILE A 23 -3.59 -15.92 -7.75
CA ILE A 23 -3.64 -17.40 -7.80
C ILE A 23 -4.26 -17.95 -6.52
N TYR A 24 -3.82 -17.43 -5.36
CA TYR A 24 -4.37 -17.82 -4.08
C TYR A 24 -5.86 -17.47 -3.93
N TYR A 25 -6.28 -16.26 -4.30
CA TYR A 25 -7.69 -15.87 -4.20
C TYR A 25 -8.59 -16.57 -5.20
N ARG A 26 -8.02 -17.03 -6.33
CA ARG A 26 -8.75 -17.86 -7.30
C ARG A 26 -9.07 -19.25 -6.73
N LEU A 27 -8.23 -19.81 -5.84
CA LEU A 27 -8.50 -21.07 -5.16
C LEU A 27 -9.67 -20.96 -4.16
N LEU A 28 -10.05 -19.74 -3.79
CA LEU A 28 -11.15 -19.42 -2.88
C LEU A 28 -12.34 -18.77 -3.60
N ASP A 29 -12.50 -18.95 -4.91
CA ASP A 29 -13.57 -18.30 -5.69
C ASP A 29 -14.98 -18.82 -5.35
N HIS A 30 -15.07 -20.01 -4.75
CA HIS A 30 -16.29 -20.59 -4.22
C HIS A 30 -16.68 -20.05 -2.82
N VAL A 31 -15.78 -19.33 -2.14
CA VAL A 31 -16.03 -18.73 -0.82
C VAL A 31 -16.46 -17.27 -1.00
N PRO A 32 -17.55 -16.81 -0.36
CA PRO A 32 -17.99 -15.42 -0.48
C PRO A 32 -16.83 -14.44 -0.18
N PRO A 33 -16.60 -13.40 -1.04
CA PRO A 33 -15.45 -12.51 -0.90
C PRO A 33 -15.41 -11.75 0.45
N LEU A 34 -16.57 -11.49 1.05
CA LEU A 34 -16.65 -10.87 2.37
C LEU A 34 -16.18 -11.82 3.49
N GLU A 35 -16.46 -13.12 3.38
CA GLU A 35 -15.97 -14.14 4.31
C GLU A 35 -14.44 -14.28 4.18
N VAL A 36 -13.92 -14.35 2.95
CA VAL A 36 -12.46 -14.35 2.71
C VAL A 36 -11.79 -13.12 3.32
N LEU A 37 -12.38 -11.93 3.15
CA LEU A 37 -11.86 -10.68 3.74
C LEU A 37 -11.89 -10.73 5.28
N ALA A 38 -12.96 -11.28 5.87
CA ALA A 38 -13.09 -11.39 7.31
C ALA A 38 -12.01 -12.32 7.90
N HIS A 39 -11.81 -13.49 7.31
CA HIS A 39 -10.71 -14.38 7.69
C HIS A 39 -9.35 -13.75 7.49
N ARG A 40 -9.11 -13.08 6.35
CA ARG A 40 -7.89 -12.32 6.10
C ARG A 40 -7.61 -11.30 7.21
N THR A 41 -8.64 -10.58 7.67
CA THR A 41 -8.52 -9.59 8.73
C THR A 41 -8.12 -10.24 10.06
N LEU A 42 -8.82 -11.30 10.49
CA LEU A 42 -8.55 -11.96 11.76
C LEU A 42 -7.20 -12.69 11.76
N TRP A 43 -6.87 -13.44 10.71
CA TRP A 43 -5.60 -14.15 10.63
C TRP A 43 -4.42 -13.19 10.47
N SER A 44 -4.61 -12.02 9.81
CA SER A 44 -3.60 -10.96 9.80
C SER A 44 -3.41 -10.37 11.20
N LEU A 45 -4.49 -10.16 11.96
CA LEU A 45 -4.39 -9.72 13.36
C LEU A 45 -3.58 -10.70 14.20
N VAL A 46 -3.89 -12.00 14.12
CA VAL A 46 -3.16 -13.05 14.84
C VAL A 46 -1.68 -13.03 14.48
N PHE A 47 -1.36 -12.96 13.18
CA PHE A 47 0.03 -12.98 12.71
C PHE A 47 0.80 -11.73 13.15
N PHE A 48 0.25 -10.54 12.92
CA PHE A 48 0.91 -9.29 13.30
C PHE A 48 1.02 -9.11 14.82
N ALA A 49 -0.01 -9.49 15.58
CA ALA A 49 0.04 -9.48 17.03
C ALA A 49 1.11 -10.45 17.55
N GLY A 50 1.24 -11.63 16.95
CA GLY A 50 2.31 -12.57 17.22
C GLY A 50 3.70 -11.96 16.95
N VAL A 51 3.89 -11.30 15.82
CA VAL A 51 5.15 -10.60 15.49
C VAL A 51 5.45 -9.51 16.51
N LEU A 52 4.46 -8.70 16.91
CA LEU A 52 4.64 -7.65 17.91
C LEU A 52 4.90 -8.22 19.30
N ALA A 53 4.29 -9.36 19.66
CA ALA A 53 4.52 -10.06 20.92
C ALA A 53 5.98 -10.54 21.02
N VAL A 54 6.46 -11.24 19.98
CA VAL A 54 7.87 -11.71 19.91
C VAL A 54 8.86 -10.55 19.96
N GLN A 55 8.50 -9.37 19.41
CA GLN A 55 9.32 -8.18 19.47
C GLN A 55 9.18 -7.40 20.81
N GLY A 56 8.34 -7.82 21.74
CA GLY A 56 8.04 -7.07 22.98
C GLY A 56 7.36 -5.72 22.73
N ARG A 57 6.67 -5.54 21.62
CA ARG A 57 6.15 -4.24 21.14
C ARG A 57 4.63 -4.12 21.17
N LEU A 58 3.91 -5.03 21.83
CA LEU A 58 2.45 -4.93 21.96
C LEU A 58 1.96 -3.61 22.55
N GLY A 59 2.69 -3.04 23.52
CA GLY A 59 2.38 -1.73 24.09
C GLY A 59 2.42 -0.57 23.08
N ALA A 60 3.02 -0.77 21.90
CA ALA A 60 2.98 0.23 20.82
C ALA A 60 1.57 0.39 20.22
N LEU A 61 0.71 -0.65 20.30
CA LEU A 61 -0.69 -0.57 19.85
C LEU A 61 -1.50 0.39 20.72
N GLY A 62 -1.36 0.31 22.04
CA GLY A 62 -2.04 1.23 22.96
C GLY A 62 -1.62 2.68 22.70
N ARG A 63 -0.34 2.94 22.42
CA ARG A 63 0.13 4.29 22.04
C ARG A 63 -0.39 4.74 20.69
N ALA A 64 -0.48 3.83 19.70
CA ALA A 64 -1.00 4.15 18.37
C ALA A 64 -2.50 4.49 18.37
N LEU A 65 -3.25 3.97 19.33
CA LEU A 65 -4.70 4.20 19.53
C LEU A 65 -4.99 5.11 20.75
N GLY A 66 -3.98 5.76 21.31
CA GLY A 66 -4.05 6.48 22.59
C GLY A 66 -4.85 7.79 22.57
N SER A 67 -5.43 8.18 21.43
CA SER A 67 -6.31 9.35 21.36
C SER A 67 -7.47 9.11 20.40
N LEU A 68 -8.60 9.77 20.62
CA LEU A 68 -9.78 9.67 19.74
C LEU A 68 -9.44 10.05 18.29
N ARG A 69 -8.59 11.07 18.10
CA ARG A 69 -8.11 11.47 16.77
C ARG A 69 -7.31 10.35 16.09
N ALA A 70 -6.42 9.68 16.84
CA ALA A 70 -5.63 8.55 16.31
C ALA A 70 -6.54 7.37 15.94
N VAL A 71 -7.54 7.06 16.76
CA VAL A 71 -8.55 6.04 16.47
C VAL A 71 -9.30 6.37 15.18
N TRP A 72 -9.80 7.60 15.00
CA TRP A 72 -10.50 8.02 13.79
C TRP A 72 -9.62 7.94 12.53
N VAL A 73 -8.38 8.42 12.59
CA VAL A 73 -7.45 8.33 11.46
C VAL A 73 -7.16 6.87 11.11
N THR A 74 -6.97 6.00 12.12
CA THR A 74 -6.75 4.57 11.92
C THR A 74 -8.01 3.89 11.38
N ALA A 75 -9.19 4.23 11.85
CA ALA A 75 -10.46 3.69 11.36
C ALA A 75 -10.72 4.08 9.89
N LEU A 76 -10.43 5.32 9.50
CA LEU A 76 -10.51 5.74 8.10
C LEU A 76 -9.48 5.02 7.22
N ALA A 77 -8.24 4.85 7.70
CA ALA A 77 -7.24 4.06 6.99
C ALA A 77 -7.70 2.60 6.83
N ALA A 78 -8.24 2.00 7.89
CA ALA A 78 -8.79 0.65 7.91
C ALA A 78 -9.96 0.50 6.92
N LEU A 79 -10.85 1.49 6.84
CA LEU A 79 -11.96 1.51 5.88
C LEU A 79 -11.46 1.53 4.43
N PHE A 80 -10.51 2.43 4.10
CA PHE A 80 -9.98 2.51 2.74
C PHE A 80 -9.24 1.24 2.34
N ILE A 81 -8.40 0.68 3.22
CA ILE A 81 -7.65 -0.53 2.88
C ILE A 81 -8.53 -1.77 2.84
N SER A 82 -9.53 -1.90 3.71
CA SER A 82 -10.46 -3.04 3.68
C SER A 82 -11.36 -2.99 2.45
N SER A 83 -11.84 -1.80 2.05
CA SER A 83 -12.58 -1.62 0.79
C SER A 83 -11.72 -1.99 -0.43
N ASN A 84 -10.45 -1.59 -0.43
CA ASN A 84 -9.48 -1.97 -1.46
C ASN A 84 -9.29 -3.48 -1.51
N TRP A 85 -9.06 -4.13 -0.37
CA TRP A 85 -8.87 -5.57 -0.28
C TRP A 85 -10.12 -6.36 -0.68
N PHE A 86 -11.30 -5.89 -0.26
CA PHE A 86 -12.56 -6.50 -0.67
C PHE A 86 -12.72 -6.47 -2.19
N LEU A 87 -12.53 -5.28 -2.79
CA LEU A 87 -12.68 -5.12 -4.24
C LEU A 87 -11.64 -5.93 -5.01
N PHE A 88 -10.42 -6.05 -4.48
CA PHE A 88 -9.39 -6.90 -5.06
C PHE A 88 -9.81 -8.37 -5.06
N ILE A 89 -10.21 -8.92 -3.90
CA ILE A 89 -10.66 -10.31 -3.76
C ILE A 89 -11.85 -10.57 -4.69
N TYR A 90 -12.86 -9.73 -4.62
CA TYR A 90 -14.06 -9.81 -5.46
C TYR A 90 -13.69 -9.81 -6.96
N SER A 91 -12.82 -8.91 -7.38
CA SER A 91 -12.44 -8.80 -8.80
C SER A 91 -11.70 -10.02 -9.32
N VAL A 92 -10.84 -10.62 -8.50
CA VAL A 92 -10.16 -11.87 -8.85
C VAL A 92 -11.16 -13.02 -8.99
N GLN A 93 -12.11 -13.12 -8.08
CA GLN A 93 -13.13 -14.18 -8.07
C GLN A 93 -14.07 -14.09 -9.28
N ILE A 94 -14.43 -12.89 -9.71
CA ILE A 94 -15.28 -12.69 -10.89
C ILE A 94 -14.51 -12.64 -12.24
N GLY A 95 -13.21 -12.98 -12.25
CA GLY A 95 -12.40 -13.02 -13.48
C GLY A 95 -12.11 -11.64 -14.07
N ARG A 96 -11.89 -10.62 -13.21
CA ARG A 96 -11.51 -9.26 -13.62
C ARG A 96 -10.16 -8.81 -13.03
N THR A 97 -9.20 -9.73 -12.95
CA THR A 97 -7.86 -9.49 -12.44
C THR A 97 -7.07 -8.49 -13.28
N THR A 98 -7.33 -8.43 -14.58
CA THR A 98 -6.76 -7.40 -15.47
C THR A 98 -7.08 -5.98 -14.98
N GLN A 99 -8.30 -5.74 -14.47
CA GLN A 99 -8.65 -4.44 -13.91
C GLN A 99 -7.97 -4.16 -12.58
N THR A 100 -7.67 -5.20 -11.76
CA THR A 100 -6.89 -5.01 -10.53
C THR A 100 -5.47 -4.56 -10.84
N SER A 101 -4.81 -5.21 -11.79
CA SER A 101 -3.49 -4.82 -12.28
C SER A 101 -3.47 -3.37 -12.76
N LEU A 102 -4.45 -2.99 -13.59
CA LEU A 102 -4.60 -1.62 -14.08
C LEU A 102 -4.72 -0.60 -12.92
N GLY A 103 -5.54 -0.90 -11.92
CA GLY A 103 -5.72 -0.04 -10.74
C GLY A 103 -4.41 0.19 -9.97
N TYR A 104 -3.62 -0.85 -9.74
CA TYR A 104 -2.33 -0.72 -9.07
C TYR A 104 -1.26 -0.06 -9.94
N TYR A 105 -1.31 -0.17 -11.26
CA TYR A 105 -0.49 0.65 -12.15
C TYR A 105 -0.87 2.14 -12.08
N MET A 106 -2.15 2.46 -11.98
CA MET A 106 -2.63 3.85 -11.92
C MET A 106 -2.40 4.51 -10.54
N PHE A 107 -2.22 3.72 -9.49
CA PHE A 107 -2.08 4.22 -8.11
C PHE A 107 -1.07 5.37 -7.95
N PRO A 108 0.17 5.31 -8.47
CA PRO A 108 1.15 6.38 -8.29
C PRO A 108 0.67 7.72 -8.87
N LEU A 109 -0.04 7.69 -9.99
CA LEU A 109 -0.59 8.89 -10.64
C LEU A 109 -1.75 9.48 -9.84
N VAL A 110 -2.63 8.61 -9.31
CA VAL A 110 -3.70 9.02 -8.40
C VAL A 110 -3.14 9.59 -7.09
N ALA A 111 -2.08 8.98 -6.53
CA ALA A 111 -1.42 9.48 -5.33
C ALA A 111 -0.85 10.90 -5.52
N VAL A 112 -0.29 11.18 -6.70
CA VAL A 112 0.21 12.51 -7.08
C VAL A 112 -0.93 13.53 -7.18
N LEU A 113 -2.06 13.17 -7.77
CA LEU A 113 -3.25 14.04 -7.82
C LEU A 113 -3.78 14.33 -6.42
N ILE A 114 -3.85 13.33 -5.54
CA ILE A 114 -4.22 13.50 -4.14
C ILE A 114 -3.22 14.43 -3.44
N GLY A 115 -1.92 14.26 -3.65
CA GLY A 115 -0.86 15.15 -3.14
C GLY A 115 -1.06 16.60 -3.58
N ARG A 116 -1.40 16.81 -4.85
CA ARG A 116 -1.70 18.13 -5.41
C ARG A 116 -2.92 18.78 -4.74
N VAL A 117 -4.01 18.03 -4.60
CA VAL A 117 -5.28 18.55 -4.07
C VAL A 117 -5.21 18.78 -2.56
N VAL A 118 -4.64 17.83 -1.81
CA VAL A 118 -4.67 17.84 -0.33
C VAL A 118 -3.51 18.63 0.27
N PHE A 119 -2.31 18.54 -0.32
CA PHE A 119 -1.10 19.19 0.20
C PHE A 119 -0.67 20.41 -0.62
N GLY A 120 -1.35 20.73 -1.72
CA GLY A 120 -0.98 21.85 -2.58
C GLY A 120 0.36 21.62 -3.33
N GLU A 121 0.82 20.38 -3.45
CA GLU A 121 2.08 20.02 -4.11
C GLU A 121 2.07 20.53 -5.55
N ARG A 122 3.18 21.14 -6.00
CA ARG A 122 3.29 21.62 -7.38
C ARG A 122 3.76 20.50 -8.29
N LEU A 123 2.94 20.16 -9.29
CA LEU A 123 3.30 19.18 -10.29
C LEU A 123 4.12 19.79 -11.40
N GLY A 124 5.22 19.14 -11.78
CA GLY A 124 6.03 19.52 -12.95
C GLY A 124 5.31 19.17 -14.26
N ARG A 125 5.78 19.76 -15.37
CA ARG A 125 5.21 19.52 -16.72
C ARG A 125 5.18 18.03 -17.10
N ALA A 126 6.24 17.28 -16.79
CA ALA A 126 6.32 15.84 -17.08
C ALA A 126 5.30 15.04 -16.25
N GLN A 127 5.07 15.41 -14.98
CA GLN A 127 4.05 14.76 -14.15
C GLN A 127 2.64 15.03 -14.67
N TRP A 128 2.34 16.26 -15.11
CA TRP A 128 1.07 16.58 -15.77
C TRP A 128 0.87 15.81 -17.07
N LEU A 129 1.93 15.68 -17.90
CA LEU A 129 1.89 14.87 -19.11
C LEU A 129 1.57 13.40 -18.78
N ALA A 130 2.21 12.82 -17.76
CA ALA A 130 1.92 11.45 -17.31
C ALA A 130 0.47 11.29 -16.88
N VAL A 131 -0.06 12.23 -16.09
CA VAL A 131 -1.46 12.23 -15.66
C VAL A 131 -2.41 12.34 -16.87
N ALA A 132 -2.11 13.21 -17.84
CA ALA A 132 -2.93 13.37 -19.04
C ALA A 132 -2.96 12.10 -19.92
N ILE A 133 -1.81 11.44 -20.10
CA ILE A 133 -1.72 10.17 -20.84
C ILE A 133 -2.53 9.08 -20.12
N ALA A 134 -2.42 8.97 -18.79
CA ALA A 134 -3.20 8.00 -18.01
C ALA A 134 -4.72 8.28 -18.08
N ALA A 135 -5.12 9.55 -18.03
CA ALA A 135 -6.52 9.94 -18.22
C ALA A 135 -7.02 9.54 -19.64
N GLY A 136 -6.19 9.75 -20.67
CA GLY A 136 -6.46 9.28 -22.02
C GLY A 136 -6.66 7.77 -22.10
N ALA A 137 -5.84 6.98 -21.39
CA ALA A 137 -6.00 5.52 -21.32
C ALA A 137 -7.34 5.12 -20.66
N VAL A 138 -7.77 5.82 -19.61
CA VAL A 138 -9.09 5.59 -18.98
C VAL A 138 -10.22 5.91 -19.99
N VAL A 139 -10.10 6.99 -20.76
CA VAL A 139 -11.07 7.33 -21.80
C VAL A 139 -11.15 6.22 -22.86
N VAL A 140 -9.99 5.73 -23.33
CA VAL A 140 -9.93 4.61 -24.30
C VAL A 140 -10.63 3.37 -23.75
N LEU A 141 -10.37 3.00 -22.48
CA LEU A 141 -11.01 1.85 -21.82
C LEU A 141 -12.50 2.06 -21.52
N THR A 142 -12.96 3.30 -21.48
CA THR A 142 -14.37 3.62 -21.25
C THR A 142 -15.16 3.60 -22.55
N LEU A 143 -14.64 4.28 -23.58
CA LEU A 143 -15.35 4.43 -24.86
C LEU A 143 -15.30 3.15 -25.70
N GLY A 144 -14.20 2.43 -25.66
CA GLY A 144 -14.01 1.22 -26.47
C GLY A 144 -14.97 0.09 -26.08
N PRO A 145 -14.91 -0.43 -24.83
CA PRO A 145 -15.84 -1.47 -24.38
C PRO A 145 -17.24 -0.94 -24.00
N GLY A 146 -17.44 0.38 -23.97
CA GLY A 146 -18.67 1.01 -23.51
C GLY A 146 -18.90 0.96 -21.98
N THR A 147 -17.89 0.55 -21.22
CA THR A 147 -17.98 0.45 -19.75
C THR A 147 -16.71 0.98 -19.10
N ALA A 148 -16.84 1.95 -18.19
CA ALA A 148 -15.71 2.51 -17.46
C ALA A 148 -14.97 1.42 -16.65
N PRO A 149 -13.62 1.49 -16.52
CA PRO A 149 -12.83 0.58 -15.71
C PRO A 149 -12.96 0.94 -14.22
N TRP A 150 -14.20 0.85 -13.69
CA TRP A 150 -14.55 1.33 -12.33
C TRP A 150 -13.77 0.60 -11.22
N ILE A 151 -13.48 -0.70 -11.40
CA ILE A 151 -12.68 -1.48 -10.45
C ILE A 151 -11.29 -0.86 -10.32
N ALA A 152 -10.62 -0.59 -11.46
CA ALA A 152 -9.29 0.00 -11.47
C ALA A 152 -9.28 1.39 -10.82
N LEU A 153 -10.29 2.21 -11.12
CA LEU A 153 -10.40 3.57 -10.56
C LEU A 153 -10.64 3.55 -9.06
N ILE A 154 -11.52 2.68 -8.55
CA ILE A 154 -11.79 2.56 -7.12
C ILE A 154 -10.56 1.99 -6.39
N LEU A 155 -9.89 0.97 -6.96
CA LEU A 155 -8.66 0.42 -6.37
C LEU A 155 -7.56 1.48 -6.27
N ALA A 156 -7.31 2.24 -7.35
CA ALA A 156 -6.31 3.30 -7.34
C ALA A 156 -6.68 4.42 -6.35
N GLY A 157 -7.95 4.82 -6.29
CA GLY A 157 -8.46 5.86 -5.39
C GLY A 157 -8.38 5.46 -3.93
N THR A 158 -8.91 4.29 -3.56
CA THR A 158 -8.91 3.80 -2.17
C THR A 158 -7.50 3.58 -1.65
N PHE A 159 -6.60 3.04 -2.48
CA PHE A 159 -5.20 2.86 -2.09
C PHE A 159 -4.46 4.20 -1.99
N GLY A 160 -4.77 5.17 -2.85
CA GLY A 160 -4.24 6.54 -2.77
C GLY A 160 -4.69 7.26 -1.48
N LEU A 161 -5.97 7.18 -1.13
CA LEU A 161 -6.51 7.74 0.11
C LEU A 161 -5.96 7.02 1.35
N TYR A 162 -5.79 5.70 1.29
CA TYR A 162 -5.08 4.96 2.32
C TYR A 162 -3.65 5.49 2.52
N GLY A 163 -2.90 5.69 1.44
CA GLY A 163 -1.56 6.28 1.50
C GLY A 163 -1.54 7.67 2.15
N LEU A 164 -2.56 8.50 1.89
CA LEU A 164 -2.75 9.80 2.54
C LEU A 164 -2.95 9.64 4.06
N MET A 165 -3.78 8.68 4.50
CA MET A 165 -3.98 8.42 5.92
C MET A 165 -2.71 7.92 6.59
N LYS A 166 -1.92 7.07 5.90
CA LYS A 166 -0.62 6.58 6.41
C LYS A 166 0.39 7.71 6.66
N LYS A 167 0.43 8.73 5.81
CA LYS A 167 1.28 9.93 6.05
C LYS A 167 0.94 10.66 7.36
N ARG A 168 -0.27 10.49 7.89
CA ARG A 168 -0.73 11.14 9.12
C ARG A 168 -0.53 10.27 10.38
N GLN A 169 -0.12 9.02 10.22
CA GLN A 169 0.11 8.08 11.32
C GLN A 169 1.59 8.08 11.71
N PRO A 170 1.95 8.38 12.97
CA PRO A 170 3.35 8.33 13.43
C PRO A 170 3.84 6.90 13.65
N ALA A 171 2.94 5.92 13.74
CA ALA A 171 3.27 4.53 13.98
C ALA A 171 3.93 3.88 12.76
N GLY A 172 4.93 3.03 13.00
CA GLY A 172 5.55 2.24 11.93
C GLY A 172 4.55 1.26 11.25
N PRO A 173 4.87 0.78 10.03
CA PRO A 173 3.92 0.02 9.19
C PRO A 173 3.28 -1.18 9.90
N VAL A 174 4.06 -2.00 10.61
CA VAL A 174 3.56 -3.19 11.31
C VAL A 174 2.56 -2.80 12.40
N VAL A 175 2.90 -1.82 13.26
CA VAL A 175 2.02 -1.37 14.34
C VAL A 175 0.74 -0.74 13.79
N SER A 176 0.84 0.09 12.74
CA SER A 176 -0.33 0.77 12.19
C SER A 176 -1.29 -0.19 11.48
N VAL A 177 -0.77 -1.19 10.74
CA VAL A 177 -1.65 -2.21 10.12
C VAL A 177 -2.26 -3.13 11.18
N THR A 178 -1.51 -3.49 12.25
CA THR A 178 -2.09 -4.23 13.37
C THR A 178 -3.23 -3.47 14.03
N ALA A 179 -3.09 -2.15 14.22
CA ALA A 179 -4.15 -1.31 14.77
C ALA A 179 -5.38 -1.26 13.83
N GLU A 180 -5.17 -1.20 12.52
CA GLU A 180 -6.24 -1.20 11.52
C GLU A 180 -7.05 -2.51 11.55
N VAL A 181 -6.37 -3.67 11.49
CA VAL A 181 -7.05 -4.97 11.53
C VAL A 181 -7.66 -5.26 12.92
N LEU A 182 -7.10 -4.71 13.99
CA LEU A 182 -7.68 -4.76 15.33
C LEU A 182 -9.03 -4.02 15.38
N LEU A 183 -9.12 -2.81 14.82
CA LEU A 183 -10.36 -2.06 14.75
C LEU A 183 -11.42 -2.73 13.87
N LEU A 184 -11.00 -3.46 12.83
CA LEU A 184 -11.89 -4.21 11.95
C LEU A 184 -12.30 -5.58 12.51
N SER A 185 -11.55 -6.11 13.49
CA SER A 185 -11.76 -7.49 13.99
C SER A 185 -13.16 -7.76 14.55
N PRO A 186 -13.87 -6.82 15.22
CA PRO A 186 -15.24 -7.07 15.65
C PRO A 186 -16.21 -7.27 14.48
N ILE A 187 -16.04 -6.48 13.41
CA ILE A 187 -16.85 -6.58 12.19
C ILE A 187 -16.53 -7.90 11.49
N ALA A 188 -15.25 -8.25 11.37
CA ALA A 188 -14.80 -9.50 10.75
C ALA A 188 -15.35 -10.73 11.51
N ALA A 189 -15.30 -10.70 12.85
CA ALA A 189 -15.88 -11.75 13.67
C ALA A 189 -17.39 -11.88 13.48
N ALA A 190 -18.12 -10.76 13.40
CA ALA A 190 -19.56 -10.77 13.14
C ALA A 190 -19.90 -11.34 11.75
N VAL A 191 -19.10 -11.02 10.72
CA VAL A 191 -19.27 -11.60 9.37
C VAL A 191 -19.07 -13.11 9.38
N ILE A 192 -18.02 -13.61 10.02
CA ILE A 192 -17.75 -15.04 10.11
C ILE A 192 -18.86 -15.75 10.90
N TRP A 193 -19.28 -15.16 12.02
CA TRP A 193 -20.40 -15.71 12.81
C TRP A 193 -21.69 -15.79 11.98
N ALA A 194 -22.03 -14.73 11.24
CA ALA A 194 -23.22 -14.71 10.38
C ALA A 194 -23.13 -15.73 9.24
N ALA A 195 -21.94 -15.94 8.64
CA ALA A 195 -21.72 -16.98 7.63
C ALA A 195 -22.00 -18.38 8.18
N HIS A 196 -21.51 -18.68 9.38
CA HIS A 196 -21.71 -19.99 10.03
C HIS A 196 -23.14 -20.19 10.55
N ALA A 197 -23.81 -19.12 11.02
CA ALA A 197 -25.19 -19.17 11.46
C ALA A 197 -26.20 -19.32 10.31
N GLY A 198 -25.80 -18.99 9.08
CA GLY A 198 -26.64 -19.06 7.88
C GLY A 198 -26.38 -20.31 7.03
N ALA A 199 -25.72 -20.13 5.90
CA ALA A 199 -25.52 -21.20 4.90
C ALA A 199 -24.41 -22.23 5.27
N GLY A 200 -23.75 -22.06 6.42
CA GLY A 200 -22.56 -22.82 6.79
C GLY A 200 -21.29 -22.18 6.19
N GLY A 201 -20.47 -21.53 7.05
CA GLY A 201 -19.24 -20.86 6.59
C GLY A 201 -18.21 -21.86 6.03
N ALA A 202 -17.31 -21.39 5.17
CA ALA A 202 -16.29 -22.24 4.56
C ALA A 202 -15.21 -22.72 5.56
N PHE A 203 -14.99 -21.98 6.64
CA PHE A 203 -14.03 -22.38 7.67
C PHE A 203 -14.54 -23.59 8.46
N GLY A 204 -13.77 -24.67 8.44
CA GLY A 204 -14.16 -25.95 9.04
C GLY A 204 -14.96 -26.86 8.11
N ALA A 205 -15.45 -26.38 6.95
CA ALA A 205 -16.18 -27.21 5.99
C ALA A 205 -15.25 -28.20 5.27
N SER A 206 -14.04 -27.76 4.94
CA SER A 206 -12.97 -28.63 4.41
C SER A 206 -11.63 -28.27 5.04
N GLY A 207 -10.71 -29.25 5.12
CA GLY A 207 -9.34 -29.01 5.59
C GLY A 207 -8.59 -28.07 4.67
N GLN A 208 -8.85 -28.12 3.36
CA GLN A 208 -8.22 -27.26 2.35
C GLN A 208 -8.67 -25.80 2.53
N ASP A 209 -9.97 -25.54 2.61
CA ASP A 209 -10.49 -24.17 2.78
C ASP A 209 -10.04 -23.57 4.10
N THR A 210 -10.07 -24.35 5.17
CA THR A 210 -9.57 -23.94 6.49
C THR A 210 -8.12 -23.50 6.40
N ALA A 211 -7.25 -24.32 5.79
CA ALA A 211 -5.83 -23.99 5.63
C ALA A 211 -5.62 -22.75 4.74
N LEU A 212 -6.34 -22.64 3.63
CA LEU A 212 -6.28 -21.47 2.75
C LEU A 212 -6.74 -20.20 3.49
N LEU A 213 -7.86 -20.25 4.21
CA LEU A 213 -8.35 -19.10 4.97
C LEU A 213 -7.37 -18.66 6.07
N MET A 214 -6.72 -19.61 6.77
CA MET A 214 -5.65 -19.30 7.72
C MET A 214 -4.42 -18.70 7.05
N LEU A 215 -4.05 -19.16 5.85
CA LEU A 215 -2.91 -18.66 5.08
C LEU A 215 -3.09 -17.20 4.64
N SER A 216 -4.33 -16.70 4.60
CA SER A 216 -4.62 -15.28 4.26
C SER A 216 -3.88 -14.27 5.14
N GLY A 217 -3.65 -14.59 6.43
CA GLY A 217 -2.87 -13.78 7.36
C GLY A 217 -1.41 -13.65 6.91
N PRO A 218 -0.64 -14.74 6.82
CA PRO A 218 0.73 -14.74 6.33
C PRO A 218 0.91 -14.10 4.95
N ILE A 219 0.05 -14.40 3.98
CA ILE A 219 0.09 -13.80 2.63
C ILE A 219 -0.08 -12.28 2.67
N THR A 220 -0.84 -11.76 3.62
CA THR A 220 -1.02 -10.32 3.82
C THR A 220 0.16 -9.71 4.58
N ALA A 221 0.59 -10.34 5.65
CA ALA A 221 1.54 -9.76 6.59
C ALA A 221 3.00 -9.85 6.12
N THR A 222 3.40 -10.99 5.54
CA THR A 222 4.78 -11.22 5.11
C THR A 222 5.28 -10.17 4.11
N PRO A 223 4.56 -9.87 2.99
CA PRO A 223 5.04 -8.87 2.06
C PRO A 223 5.08 -7.46 2.64
N LEU A 224 4.20 -7.13 3.58
CA LEU A 224 4.23 -5.83 4.26
C LEU A 224 5.46 -5.69 5.17
N ILE A 225 5.86 -6.75 5.84
CA ILE A 225 7.09 -6.78 6.65
C ILE A 225 8.32 -6.67 5.74
N LEU A 226 8.36 -7.40 4.64
CA LEU A 226 9.42 -7.35 3.63
C LEU A 226 9.53 -5.97 2.99
N PHE A 227 8.41 -5.34 2.64
CA PHE A 227 8.35 -3.97 2.16
C PHE A 227 8.93 -2.99 3.18
N SER A 228 8.53 -3.11 4.46
CA SER A 228 9.05 -2.26 5.52
C SER A 228 10.55 -2.47 5.76
N TYR A 229 11.06 -3.68 5.57
CA TYR A 229 12.48 -4.01 5.62
C TYR A 229 13.23 -3.37 4.45
N ALA A 230 12.69 -3.48 3.23
CA ALA A 230 13.23 -2.91 2.01
C ALA A 230 13.32 -1.37 2.07
N ALA A 231 12.24 -0.71 2.48
CA ALA A 231 12.16 0.75 2.54
C ALA A 231 13.18 1.40 3.50
N ARG A 232 13.72 0.62 4.46
CA ARG A 232 14.78 1.10 5.37
C ARG A 232 16.19 0.86 4.86
N ARG A 233 16.38 0.10 3.77
CA ARG A 233 17.70 -0.36 3.30
C ARG A 233 18.01 -0.01 1.86
N ALA A 234 17.00 0.17 1.03
CA ALA A 234 17.13 0.57 -0.36
C ALA A 234 16.67 2.02 -0.56
N ALA A 235 17.19 2.67 -1.59
CA ALA A 235 16.73 4.00 -1.97
C ALA A 235 15.22 3.95 -2.30
N LEU A 236 14.48 4.96 -1.84
CA LEU A 236 13.02 5.03 -2.01
C LEU A 236 12.61 4.96 -3.49
N ALA A 237 13.40 5.57 -4.37
CA ALA A 237 13.20 5.49 -5.82
C ALA A 237 13.31 4.05 -6.35
N THR A 238 14.30 3.28 -5.87
CA THR A 238 14.45 1.86 -6.24
C THR A 238 13.29 1.02 -5.73
N VAL A 239 12.85 1.25 -4.49
CA VAL A 239 11.67 0.58 -3.92
C VAL A 239 10.43 0.86 -4.77
N GLY A 240 10.23 2.12 -5.16
CA GLY A 240 9.11 2.54 -6.02
C GLY A 240 9.14 1.90 -7.42
N LEU A 241 10.33 1.77 -8.04
CA LEU A 241 10.46 1.10 -9.34
C LEU A 241 10.19 -0.41 -9.25
N VAL A 242 10.75 -1.08 -8.24
CA VAL A 242 10.53 -2.53 -8.03
C VAL A 242 9.06 -2.83 -7.74
N GLN A 243 8.33 -1.88 -7.16
CA GLN A 243 6.91 -2.05 -6.84
C GLN A 243 6.04 -2.31 -8.09
N TYR A 244 6.46 -1.87 -9.28
CA TYR A 244 5.75 -2.19 -10.53
C TYR A 244 5.78 -3.68 -10.90
N LEU A 245 6.64 -4.47 -10.29
CA LEU A 245 6.61 -5.93 -10.42
C LEU A 245 5.27 -6.52 -9.94
N ASN A 246 4.67 -5.94 -8.89
CA ASN A 246 3.39 -6.41 -8.36
C ASN A 246 2.27 -6.38 -9.43
N PRO A 247 1.86 -5.22 -10.01
CA PRO A 247 0.83 -5.22 -11.05
C PRO A 247 1.25 -5.97 -12.32
N THR A 248 2.54 -6.06 -12.64
CA THR A 248 3.02 -6.84 -13.78
C THR A 248 2.74 -8.33 -13.60
N LEU A 249 3.00 -8.88 -12.41
CA LEU A 249 2.69 -10.28 -12.11
C LEU A 249 1.18 -10.52 -12.04
N GLN A 250 0.40 -9.57 -11.51
CA GLN A 250 -1.08 -9.66 -11.54
C GLN A 250 -1.61 -9.70 -12.98
N PHE A 251 -1.07 -8.85 -13.86
CA PHE A 251 -1.41 -8.85 -15.28
C PHE A 251 -1.07 -10.19 -15.94
N PHE A 252 0.12 -10.73 -15.64
CA PHE A 252 0.52 -12.05 -16.11
C PHE A 252 -0.44 -13.14 -15.61
N CYS A 253 -0.82 -13.12 -14.32
CA CYS A 253 -1.82 -14.06 -13.80
C CYS A 253 -3.15 -13.94 -14.55
N ALA A 254 -3.63 -12.71 -14.76
CA ALA A 254 -4.90 -12.47 -15.45
C ALA A 254 -4.92 -13.04 -16.86
N VAL A 255 -3.94 -12.68 -17.69
CA VAL A 255 -3.93 -12.98 -19.11
C VAL A 255 -3.38 -14.38 -19.39
N ALA A 256 -2.23 -14.73 -18.80
CA ALA A 256 -1.55 -15.98 -19.13
C ALA A 256 -2.04 -17.19 -18.33
N LEU A 257 -2.46 -17.01 -17.06
CA LEU A 257 -2.89 -18.12 -16.21
C LEU A 257 -4.40 -18.27 -16.18
N PHE A 258 -5.17 -17.16 -16.12
CA PHE A 258 -6.62 -17.21 -15.99
C PHE A 258 -7.33 -17.08 -17.34
N GLY A 259 -6.60 -16.74 -18.43
CA GLY A 259 -7.18 -16.58 -19.75
C GLY A 259 -8.18 -15.43 -19.85
N GLU A 260 -8.03 -14.39 -19.00
CA GLU A 260 -8.90 -13.22 -19.09
C GLU A 260 -8.76 -12.55 -20.46
N PRO A 261 -9.88 -12.13 -21.08
CA PRO A 261 -9.85 -11.54 -22.41
C PRO A 261 -9.03 -10.25 -22.43
N PHE A 262 -8.04 -10.20 -23.31
CA PHE A 262 -7.20 -9.05 -23.56
C PHE A 262 -7.42 -8.56 -25.00
N GLY A 263 -8.35 -7.65 -25.13
CA GLY A 263 -8.78 -7.13 -26.44
C GLY A 263 -7.98 -5.91 -26.89
N LEU A 264 -8.37 -5.36 -28.04
CA LEU A 264 -7.71 -4.21 -28.69
C LEU A 264 -7.63 -2.98 -27.75
N TRP A 265 -8.67 -2.69 -27.01
CA TRP A 265 -8.73 -1.52 -26.14
C TRP A 265 -7.75 -1.60 -24.98
N GLN A 266 -7.60 -2.79 -24.38
CA GLN A 266 -6.57 -3.06 -23.38
C GLN A 266 -5.18 -2.99 -24.00
N ALA A 267 -4.98 -3.52 -25.21
CA ALA A 267 -3.71 -3.47 -25.93
C ALA A 267 -3.26 -2.04 -26.27
N ILE A 268 -4.18 -1.08 -26.36
CA ILE A 268 -3.87 0.35 -26.51
C ILE A 268 -3.63 0.99 -25.13
N ALA A 269 -4.52 0.76 -24.16
CA ALA A 269 -4.50 1.46 -22.88
C ALA A 269 -3.32 1.07 -21.99
N PHE A 270 -2.93 -0.22 -21.95
CA PHE A 270 -1.79 -0.65 -21.11
C PHE A 270 -0.46 -0.01 -21.51
N PRO A 271 -0.06 0.04 -22.80
CA PRO A 271 1.12 0.79 -23.22
C PRO A 271 1.04 2.29 -22.90
N MET A 272 -0.14 2.91 -22.99
CA MET A 272 -0.32 4.31 -22.56
C MET A 272 -0.04 4.46 -21.06
N ILE A 273 -0.56 3.57 -20.21
CA ILE A 273 -0.30 3.60 -18.76
C ILE A 273 1.19 3.35 -18.47
N TRP A 274 1.82 2.37 -19.12
CA TRP A 274 3.26 2.13 -18.95
C TRP A 274 4.10 3.33 -19.39
N THR A 275 3.73 3.99 -20.48
CA THR A 275 4.38 5.24 -20.94
C THR A 275 4.21 6.36 -19.91
N ALA A 276 2.99 6.54 -19.38
CA ALA A 276 2.73 7.51 -18.31
C ALA A 276 3.59 7.25 -17.07
N LEU A 277 3.69 5.98 -16.66
CA LEU A 277 4.51 5.58 -15.51
C LEU A 277 6.01 5.75 -15.77
N ALA A 278 6.49 5.47 -16.98
CA ALA A 278 7.88 5.71 -17.36
C ALA A 278 8.23 7.20 -17.29
N ILE A 279 7.38 8.08 -17.84
CA ILE A 279 7.54 9.54 -17.77
C ILE A 279 7.51 10.01 -16.32
N TYR A 280 6.54 9.53 -15.53
CA TYR A 280 6.43 9.89 -14.11
C TYR A 280 7.65 9.46 -13.32
N SER A 281 8.10 8.21 -13.47
CA SER A 281 9.27 7.67 -12.77
C SER A 281 10.54 8.42 -13.14
N TRP A 282 10.72 8.71 -14.43
CA TRP A 282 11.85 9.50 -14.90
C TRP A 282 11.85 10.93 -14.32
N ALA A 283 10.68 11.59 -14.26
CA ALA A 283 10.54 12.90 -13.65
C ALA A 283 10.84 12.87 -12.14
N ALA A 284 10.43 11.82 -11.44
CA ALA A 284 10.66 11.65 -10.01
C ALA A 284 12.13 11.33 -9.66
N LEU A 285 12.88 10.73 -10.59
CA LEU A 285 14.29 10.40 -10.42
C LEU A 285 15.23 11.58 -10.72
N ARG A 286 14.75 12.64 -11.39
CA ARG A 286 15.56 13.83 -11.63
C ARG A 286 15.72 14.62 -10.34
N PRO A 287 16.95 15.03 -9.96
CA PRO A 287 17.15 16.00 -8.89
C PRO A 287 16.33 17.25 -9.21
N SER A 288 15.49 17.71 -8.28
CA SER A 288 14.79 18.98 -8.43
C SER A 288 15.83 20.09 -8.41
N SER A 289 16.14 20.66 -9.55
CA SER A 289 16.98 21.86 -9.70
C SER A 289 16.31 23.13 -9.13
N MET A 290 15.27 23.01 -8.33
CA MET A 290 14.52 24.12 -7.72
C MET A 290 14.48 24.08 -6.19
N ALA A 291 15.43 23.43 -5.54
CA ALA A 291 15.57 23.44 -4.08
C ALA A 291 16.87 24.10 -3.63
N GLU A 292 17.39 25.09 -4.38
CA GLU A 292 18.31 26.10 -3.87
C GLU A 292 17.63 27.46 -3.94
N SER A 293 16.70 27.73 -3.03
CA SER A 293 16.60 29.07 -2.46
C SER A 293 17.80 29.19 -1.53
N PRO A 294 18.68 30.15 -1.73
CA PRO A 294 19.70 30.42 -0.74
C PRO A 294 18.98 30.86 0.53
N ALA A 295 18.93 29.98 1.53
CA ALA A 295 18.67 30.40 2.89
C ALA A 295 19.76 31.46 3.17
N THR A 296 19.32 32.68 3.19
CA THR A 296 20.05 33.85 3.65
C THR A 296 20.89 33.45 4.84
N SER A 297 22.20 33.44 4.67
CA SER A 297 23.16 33.38 5.75
C SER A 297 23.06 34.72 6.51
N ALA A 298 21.96 34.84 7.29
CA ALA A 298 21.88 35.84 8.34
C ALA A 298 22.79 35.34 9.45
N GLY A 299 23.87 36.11 9.67
CA GLY A 299 24.97 35.86 10.54
C GLY A 299 24.53 35.39 11.93
N VAL A 300 25.10 34.28 12.33
CA VAL A 300 25.28 33.97 13.73
C VAL A 300 26.66 34.54 14.06
N ASP A 301 26.64 35.79 14.53
CA ASP A 301 27.77 36.40 15.18
C ASP A 301 28.31 35.48 16.28
N SER A 302 29.58 35.25 16.15
CA SER A 302 30.43 34.58 17.14
C SER A 302 30.41 35.36 18.45
N ALA A 303 29.45 35.09 19.33
CA ALA A 303 29.52 35.54 20.72
C ALA A 303 30.53 34.66 21.46
N VAL A 304 31.71 35.21 21.50
CA VAL A 304 32.86 34.96 22.36
C VAL A 304 32.47 34.25 23.65
N LEU A 305 32.95 33.03 23.81
CA LEU A 305 33.12 32.37 25.08
C LEU A 305 34.22 33.08 25.87
N THR A 306 33.88 34.07 26.71
CA THR A 306 34.71 34.55 27.79
C THR A 306 34.44 33.71 29.03
N LYS A 307 35.38 32.84 29.29
CA LYS A 307 35.57 32.07 30.53
C LYS A 307 35.76 33.03 31.71
N PRO A 308 35.02 32.94 32.80
CA PRO A 308 35.38 33.69 34.01
C PRO A 308 36.63 33.09 34.65
N ARG A 309 37.63 33.93 34.82
CA ARG A 309 38.88 33.68 35.52
C ARG A 309 38.59 33.60 37.03
N SER A 310 38.93 32.50 37.62
CA SER A 310 39.02 32.36 39.07
C SER A 310 40.22 33.13 39.58
N ASP A 311 40.03 34.23 40.30
CA ASP A 311 41.04 34.81 41.17
C ASP A 311 40.64 34.57 42.60
N GLY A 312 41.44 33.71 43.24
CA GLY A 312 41.48 33.58 44.68
C GLY A 312 42.50 34.57 45.29
N SER A 313 42.14 35.14 46.35
CA SER A 313 43.06 35.62 47.48
C SER A 313 42.14 36.06 48.62
N ALA A 314 42.12 35.35 49.73
CA ALA A 314 43.01 35.44 50.86
C ALA A 314 42.64 36.62 51.75
N LYS A 315 41.99 36.25 52.87
CA LYS A 315 42.25 36.52 54.30
C LYS A 315 42.44 37.99 54.73
N PRO A 316 42.22 38.29 55.98
CA PRO A 316 42.20 37.45 57.17
C PRO A 316 40.84 37.30 57.88
#